data_5aed3c9606b7ac2a382c850a501f70a9
#
_entry.id   5aed3c9606b7ac2a382c850a501f70a9
#
_cell.length_a   1.000
_cell.length_b   1.000
_cell.length_c   1.000
_cell.angle_alpha   90.00
_cell.angle_beta   90.00
_cell.angle_gamma   90.00
#
_symmetry.space_group_name_H-M   'P 1'
#
loop_
_entity.id
_entity.type
_entity.pdbx_description
1 polymer ?
#
loop_
_entity_poly.entity_id
_entity_poly.type
_entity_poly.pdbx_seq_one_letter_code
_entity_poly.pdbx_strand_id
1 'polypeptide(L)'
;MFILLSVSSLMAQKAFSQKELDAVLNPVLVEHAEEMLRFERMEINAGTLSEDDKPQVFAFICTNIGTEKVVVTKITTTCGCTNAQIDSPIINPGEKAMIRLTYNPFGQPGTIYTRAFVYASISEKRPVAALTILGKVTPSAALWKDYRYTMEHLKIRAKTLNMGTVTSTMHKVERIACANAGSAPLKIGAVKGFLPEFLSLRTEPEVLEPAQEGFLIVELDGEKLSEQKGQKSFSILLDGISGRLSDRTIKISMDIK
;
A
#
# COMPACT_ATOMS: atom_id res chain seq x y z
N MET A 1 -37.18 -28.68 34.52
CA MET A 1 -36.38 -28.51 33.31
C MET A 1 -36.31 -27.02 32.99
N PHE A 2 -35.32 -26.33 33.55
CA PHE A 2 -35.13 -24.88 33.35
C PHE A 2 -34.32 -24.62 32.10
N ILE A 3 -34.89 -23.95 31.11
CA ILE A 3 -34.24 -23.49 29.91
C ILE A 3 -33.60 -22.13 30.22
N LEU A 4 -32.27 -22.07 30.33
CA LEU A 4 -31.49 -20.84 30.39
C LEU A 4 -31.40 -20.24 28.98
N LEU A 5 -32.15 -19.20 28.72
CA LEU A 5 -32.00 -18.33 27.55
C LEU A 5 -30.78 -17.43 27.77
N SER A 6 -29.67 -17.75 27.11
CA SER A 6 -28.50 -16.85 27.02
C SER A 6 -28.82 -15.69 26.05
N VAL A 7 -29.04 -14.50 26.61
CA VAL A 7 -29.15 -13.27 25.84
C VAL A 7 -27.73 -12.85 25.44
N SER A 8 -27.33 -13.12 24.19
CA SER A 8 -26.11 -12.58 23.60
C SER A 8 -26.32 -11.10 23.29
N SER A 9 -25.73 -10.22 24.09
CA SER A 9 -25.70 -8.79 23.82
C SER A 9 -24.80 -8.55 22.59
N LEU A 10 -25.40 -8.39 21.40
CA LEU A 10 -24.72 -7.82 20.26
C LEU A 10 -24.37 -6.36 20.60
N MET A 11 -23.10 -6.09 20.90
CA MET A 11 -22.54 -4.74 20.90
C MET A 11 -22.56 -4.25 19.47
N ALA A 12 -23.58 -3.52 19.06
CA ALA A 12 -23.61 -2.81 17.78
C ALA A 12 -22.49 -1.76 17.79
N GLN A 13 -21.40 -2.02 17.07
CA GLN A 13 -20.41 -1.00 16.78
C GLN A 13 -21.11 0.09 15.97
N LYS A 14 -21.17 1.30 16.53
CA LYS A 14 -21.77 2.45 15.87
C LYS A 14 -20.94 2.77 14.63
N ALA A 15 -21.44 2.43 13.46
CA ALA A 15 -20.80 2.79 12.19
C ALA A 15 -20.84 4.32 12.05
N PHE A 16 -19.67 4.93 11.79
CA PHE A 16 -19.58 6.35 11.46
C PHE A 16 -20.29 6.60 10.12
N SER A 17 -21.09 7.66 10.06
CA SER A 17 -21.64 8.13 8.80
C SER A 17 -20.51 8.72 7.92
N GLN A 18 -20.69 8.74 6.60
CA GLN A 18 -19.74 9.36 5.67
C GLN A 18 -19.42 10.81 6.06
N LYS A 19 -20.44 11.57 6.48
CA LYS A 19 -20.28 12.96 6.93
C LYS A 19 -19.42 13.08 8.20
N GLU A 20 -19.55 12.15 9.14
CA GLU A 20 -18.69 12.13 10.35
C GLU A 20 -17.25 11.77 10.01
N LEU A 21 -17.05 10.81 9.09
CA LEU A 21 -15.71 10.47 8.58
C LEU A 21 -15.07 11.64 7.86
N ASP A 22 -15.80 12.32 6.97
CA ASP A 22 -15.30 13.49 6.25
C ASP A 22 -14.95 14.64 7.19
N ALA A 23 -15.73 14.86 8.25
CA ALA A 23 -15.44 15.88 9.24
C ALA A 23 -14.16 15.61 10.05
N VAL A 24 -13.81 14.34 10.24
CA VAL A 24 -12.56 13.93 10.92
C VAL A 24 -11.37 13.99 9.97
N LEU A 25 -11.55 13.53 8.72
CA LEU A 25 -10.47 13.44 7.73
C LEU A 25 -10.18 14.78 7.04
N ASN A 26 -11.21 15.64 6.91
CA ASN A 26 -11.16 16.94 6.24
C ASN A 26 -11.85 18.04 7.09
N PRO A 27 -11.38 18.31 8.31
CA PRO A 27 -11.99 19.32 9.14
C PRO A 27 -11.87 20.70 8.47
N VAL A 28 -12.92 21.50 8.61
CA VAL A 28 -12.93 22.89 8.14
C VAL A 28 -11.96 23.69 9.02
N LEU A 29 -11.01 24.38 8.39
CA LEU A 29 -10.05 25.23 9.08
C LEU A 29 -10.72 26.51 9.61
N VAL A 30 -10.08 27.14 10.58
CA VAL A 30 -10.44 28.50 11.01
C VAL A 30 -10.12 29.45 9.88
N GLU A 31 -11.08 30.31 9.52
CA GLU A 31 -10.90 31.34 8.51
C GLU A 31 -9.89 32.38 9.00
N HIS A 32 -9.03 32.86 8.11
CA HIS A 32 -8.01 33.87 8.40
C HIS A 32 -7.01 33.49 9.52
N ALA A 33 -6.84 32.20 9.83
CA ALA A 33 -5.87 31.74 10.83
C ALA A 33 -4.42 32.07 10.42
N GLU A 34 -4.14 32.17 9.13
CA GLU A 34 -2.84 32.56 8.56
C GLU A 34 -2.44 34.01 8.88
N GLU A 35 -3.39 34.88 9.23
CA GLU A 35 -3.13 36.25 9.69
C GLU A 35 -2.59 36.32 11.13
N MET A 36 -2.76 35.23 11.87
CA MET A 36 -2.27 35.10 13.25
C MET A 36 -1.08 34.14 13.36
N LEU A 37 -1.19 32.95 12.78
CA LEU A 37 -0.16 31.93 12.82
C LEU A 37 0.27 31.55 11.39
N ARG A 38 1.42 32.07 10.97
CA ARG A 38 1.96 31.85 9.63
C ARG A 38 2.96 30.71 9.63
N PHE A 39 2.75 29.71 8.78
CA PHE A 39 3.69 28.62 8.53
C PHE A 39 4.61 28.95 7.35
N GLU A 40 5.91 28.60 7.46
CA GLU A 40 6.87 28.74 6.36
C GLU A 40 6.52 27.80 5.20
N ARG A 41 5.96 26.64 5.53
CA ARG A 41 5.41 25.66 4.59
C ARG A 41 4.31 24.84 5.27
N MET A 42 3.32 24.42 4.51
CA MET A 42 2.21 23.58 4.97
C MET A 42 2.33 22.13 4.45
N GLU A 43 3.26 21.89 3.54
CA GLU A 43 3.45 20.62 2.88
C GLU A 43 4.94 20.30 2.74
N ILE A 44 5.32 19.04 2.97
CA ILE A 44 6.66 18.52 2.76
C ILE A 44 6.57 17.24 1.95
N ASN A 45 7.37 17.15 0.87
CA ASN A 45 7.54 15.92 0.12
C ASN A 45 8.69 15.12 0.73
N ALA A 46 8.39 13.95 1.29
CA ALA A 46 9.34 13.01 1.87
C ALA A 46 10.15 12.25 0.82
N GLY A 47 9.79 12.37 -0.48
CA GLY A 47 10.39 11.57 -1.54
C GLY A 47 9.97 10.11 -1.46
N THR A 48 10.94 9.21 -1.69
CA THR A 48 10.73 7.76 -1.60
C THR A 48 11.47 7.21 -0.39
N LEU A 49 10.73 6.62 0.53
CA LEU A 49 11.23 5.90 1.71
C LEU A 49 11.14 4.39 1.48
N SER A 50 11.81 3.61 2.32
CA SER A 50 11.63 2.16 2.44
C SER A 50 10.91 1.82 3.75
N GLU A 51 10.16 0.71 3.79
CA GLU A 51 9.66 0.16 5.06
C GLU A 51 10.78 -0.18 6.05
N ASP A 52 12.01 -0.41 5.54
CA ASP A 52 13.20 -0.70 6.36
C ASP A 52 13.85 0.56 6.93
N ASP A 53 13.40 1.76 6.51
CA ASP A 53 13.93 3.02 7.04
C ASP A 53 13.48 3.28 8.48
N LYS A 54 14.34 3.93 9.23
CA LYS A 54 13.98 4.44 10.56
C LYS A 54 12.93 5.55 10.42
N PRO A 55 12.12 5.80 11.48
CA PRO A 55 11.20 6.93 11.48
C PRO A 55 11.89 8.24 11.08
N GLN A 56 11.25 8.98 10.17
CA GLN A 56 11.74 10.24 9.61
C GLN A 56 11.04 11.42 10.28
N VAL A 57 11.80 12.48 10.55
CA VAL A 57 11.28 13.70 11.20
C VAL A 57 11.16 14.83 10.18
N PHE A 58 9.96 15.38 10.07
CA PHE A 58 9.63 16.52 9.21
C PHE A 58 9.28 17.71 10.07
N ALA A 59 9.99 18.84 9.89
CA ALA A 59 9.84 20.04 10.70
C ALA A 59 9.02 21.11 9.95
N PHE A 60 8.00 21.63 10.63
CA PHE A 60 7.18 22.73 10.19
C PHE A 60 7.34 23.90 11.15
N ILE A 61 7.84 25.02 10.64
CA ILE A 61 8.07 26.24 11.43
C ILE A 61 6.87 27.14 11.24
N CYS A 62 6.33 27.63 12.35
CA CYS A 62 5.29 28.66 12.36
C CYS A 62 5.76 29.89 13.15
N THR A 63 5.21 31.05 12.79
CA THR A 63 5.46 32.34 13.44
C THR A 63 4.13 32.94 13.85
N ASN A 64 4.01 33.39 15.09
CA ASN A 64 2.88 34.21 15.50
C ASN A 64 3.09 35.64 14.96
N ILE A 65 2.31 36.00 13.95
CA ILE A 65 2.34 37.32 13.32
C ILE A 65 1.21 38.24 13.81
N GLY A 66 0.37 37.73 14.71
CA GLY A 66 -0.69 38.50 15.38
C GLY A 66 -0.16 39.33 16.54
N THR A 67 -1.07 40.04 17.19
CA THR A 67 -0.76 40.90 18.35
C THR A 67 -0.95 40.24 19.70
N GLU A 68 -1.59 39.06 19.71
CA GLU A 68 -1.86 38.31 20.93
C GLU A 68 -1.10 36.98 20.95
N LYS A 69 -0.86 36.43 22.14
CA LYS A 69 -0.26 35.09 22.27
C LYS A 69 -1.18 34.01 21.71
N VAL A 70 -0.62 33.08 20.96
CA VAL A 70 -1.28 31.87 20.48
C VAL A 70 -0.85 30.67 21.31
N VAL A 71 -1.78 29.85 21.77
CA VAL A 71 -1.49 28.60 22.47
C VAL A 71 -1.96 27.43 21.60
N VAL A 72 -1.02 26.58 21.18
CA VAL A 72 -1.35 25.33 20.49
C VAL A 72 -1.87 24.35 21.55
N THR A 73 -3.15 24.01 21.46
CA THR A 73 -3.83 23.20 22.48
C THR A 73 -3.76 21.71 22.17
N LYS A 74 -3.71 21.36 20.86
CA LYS A 74 -3.72 19.97 20.42
C LYS A 74 -3.22 19.86 18.97
N ILE A 75 -2.56 18.74 18.66
CA ILE A 75 -2.25 18.35 17.28
C ILE A 75 -2.77 16.92 17.09
N THR A 76 -3.58 16.70 16.07
CA THR A 76 -4.11 15.37 15.71
C THR A 76 -3.57 14.94 14.36
N THR A 77 -3.32 13.64 14.16
CA THR A 77 -2.83 13.08 12.90
C THR A 77 -3.87 12.17 12.27
N THR A 78 -3.90 12.09 10.94
CA THR A 78 -4.82 11.22 10.19
C THR A 78 -4.36 9.75 10.14
N CYS A 79 -3.12 9.47 10.56
CA CYS A 79 -2.52 8.13 10.56
C CYS A 79 -1.82 7.87 11.90
N GLY A 80 -2.00 6.67 12.46
CA GLY A 80 -1.22 6.20 13.59
C GLY A 80 0.28 6.02 13.29
N CYS A 81 0.66 6.06 12.00
CA CYS A 81 2.04 6.04 11.53
C CYS A 81 2.78 7.36 11.74
N THR A 82 2.08 8.42 12.16
CA THR A 82 2.64 9.77 12.34
C THR A 82 2.41 10.25 13.77
N ASN A 83 3.48 10.67 14.44
CA ASN A 83 3.43 11.33 15.74
C ASN A 83 3.79 12.80 15.59
N ALA A 84 3.10 13.68 16.33
CA ALA A 84 3.31 15.13 16.30
C ALA A 84 3.81 15.64 17.66
N GLN A 85 4.80 16.52 17.62
CA GLN A 85 5.34 17.22 18.78
C GLN A 85 5.60 18.68 18.44
N ILE A 86 5.42 19.56 19.41
CA ILE A 86 5.77 20.98 19.32
C ILE A 86 6.79 21.33 20.39
N ASP A 87 7.78 22.16 20.07
CA ASP A 87 8.84 22.58 21.02
C ASP A 87 8.33 23.61 22.04
N SER A 88 7.47 24.53 21.63
CA SER A 88 6.80 25.49 22.50
C SER A 88 5.33 25.62 22.14
N PRO A 89 4.41 25.16 23.00
CA PRO A 89 2.98 25.29 22.74
C PRO A 89 2.47 26.74 22.90
N ILE A 90 3.21 27.61 23.61
CA ILE A 90 2.88 29.02 23.78
C ILE A 90 3.78 29.83 22.85
N ILE A 91 3.17 30.63 21.95
CA ILE A 91 3.87 31.40 20.95
C ILE A 91 3.46 32.88 21.12
N ASN A 92 4.34 33.72 21.68
CA ASN A 92 4.08 35.13 21.83
C ASN A 92 4.17 35.88 20.49
N PRO A 93 3.63 37.10 20.35
CA PRO A 93 3.76 37.89 19.14
C PRO A 93 5.22 37.99 18.66
N GLY A 94 5.45 37.68 17.39
CA GLY A 94 6.78 37.64 16.76
C GLY A 94 7.59 36.38 17.01
N GLU A 95 7.21 35.51 17.94
CA GLU A 95 7.95 34.27 18.21
C GLU A 95 7.66 33.17 17.18
N LYS A 96 8.64 32.27 17.07
CA LYS A 96 8.54 31.06 16.23
C LYS A 96 8.39 29.83 17.12
N ALA A 97 7.66 28.83 16.60
CA ALA A 97 7.64 27.47 17.13
C ALA A 97 7.84 26.45 16.02
N MET A 98 8.34 25.28 16.40
CA MET A 98 8.58 24.17 15.48
C MET A 98 7.70 22.98 15.83
N ILE A 99 6.88 22.55 14.89
CA ILE A 99 6.11 21.31 14.94
C ILE A 99 6.90 20.23 14.21
N ARG A 100 7.21 19.14 14.91
CA ARG A 100 7.87 17.95 14.33
C ARG A 100 6.86 16.86 14.14
N LEU A 101 6.73 16.40 12.89
CA LEU A 101 5.97 15.22 12.54
C LEU A 101 6.95 14.08 12.32
N THR A 102 6.89 13.05 13.17
CA THR A 102 7.70 11.84 13.01
C THR A 102 6.86 10.78 12.30
N TYR A 103 7.23 10.45 11.07
CA TYR A 103 6.58 9.44 10.26
C TYR A 103 7.34 8.13 10.33
N ASN A 104 6.66 7.03 10.65
CA ASN A 104 7.21 5.68 10.64
C ASN A 104 6.76 4.94 9.37
N PRO A 105 7.68 4.60 8.44
CA PRO A 105 7.33 3.93 7.18
C PRO A 105 7.04 2.43 7.34
N PHE A 106 7.38 1.82 8.49
CA PHE A 106 7.20 0.39 8.72
C PHE A 106 5.72 -0.01 8.63
N GLY A 107 5.41 -1.00 7.77
CA GLY A 107 4.06 -1.49 7.52
C GLY A 107 3.17 -0.52 6.73
N GLN A 108 3.78 0.46 6.02
CA GLN A 108 3.06 1.50 5.27
C GLN A 108 3.46 1.57 3.78
N PRO A 109 3.58 0.46 3.04
CA PRO A 109 3.98 0.52 1.62
C PRO A 109 2.90 1.23 0.79
N GLY A 110 3.36 2.00 -0.21
CA GLY A 110 2.47 2.75 -1.10
C GLY A 110 2.65 4.26 -1.00
N THR A 111 1.57 5.02 -1.22
CA THR A 111 1.60 6.49 -1.21
C THR A 111 1.55 7.04 0.21
N ILE A 112 2.45 7.95 0.53
CA ILE A 112 2.37 8.76 1.74
C ILE A 112 1.43 9.93 1.46
N TYR A 113 0.34 10.00 2.19
CA TYR A 113 -0.54 11.16 2.30
C TYR A 113 -1.05 11.22 3.73
N THR A 114 -0.29 11.87 4.60
CA THR A 114 -0.67 12.01 6.01
C THR A 114 -0.75 13.48 6.39
N ARG A 115 -1.74 13.82 7.22
CA ARG A 115 -1.97 15.19 7.67
C ARG A 115 -1.97 15.28 9.18
N ALA A 116 -1.48 16.40 9.68
CA ALA A 116 -1.58 16.80 11.07
C ALA A 116 -2.39 18.10 11.17
N PHE A 117 -3.44 18.09 11.98
CA PHE A 117 -4.30 19.24 12.23
C PHE A 117 -3.89 19.92 13.52
N VAL A 118 -3.53 21.18 13.42
CA VAL A 118 -3.08 22.01 14.54
C VAL A 118 -4.28 22.79 15.09
N TYR A 119 -4.57 22.61 16.38
CA TYR A 119 -5.61 23.36 17.10
C TYR A 119 -4.94 24.35 18.04
N ALA A 120 -5.51 25.54 18.16
CA ALA A 120 -4.99 26.59 19.01
C ALA A 120 -6.10 27.24 19.86
N SER A 121 -5.71 28.08 20.80
CA SER A 121 -6.61 28.84 21.68
C SER A 121 -7.68 29.67 20.95
N ILE A 122 -7.49 29.93 19.66
CA ILE A 122 -8.41 30.64 18.77
C ILE A 122 -9.68 29.80 18.54
N SER A 123 -9.55 28.45 18.42
CA SER A 123 -10.67 27.54 18.25
C SER A 123 -10.30 26.14 18.73
N GLU A 124 -11.06 25.60 19.65
CA GLU A 124 -10.92 24.21 20.11
C GLU A 124 -11.57 23.19 19.14
N LYS A 125 -12.51 23.65 18.31
CA LYS A 125 -13.31 22.78 17.44
C LYS A 125 -12.79 22.69 16.02
N ARG A 126 -12.20 23.77 15.50
CA ARG A 126 -11.65 23.86 14.14
C ARG A 126 -10.14 24.03 14.19
N PRO A 127 -9.35 23.28 13.42
CA PRO A 127 -7.91 23.48 13.38
C PRO A 127 -7.56 24.79 12.68
N VAL A 128 -6.45 25.39 13.10
CA VAL A 128 -5.88 26.60 12.51
C VAL A 128 -4.97 26.30 11.34
N ALA A 129 -4.48 25.05 11.23
CA ALA A 129 -3.64 24.61 10.12
C ALA A 129 -3.76 23.11 9.87
N ALA A 130 -3.50 22.70 8.62
CA ALA A 130 -3.33 21.32 8.19
C ALA A 130 -1.93 21.16 7.58
N LEU A 131 -1.06 20.43 8.26
CA LEU A 131 0.30 20.13 7.81
C LEU A 131 0.32 18.80 7.09
N THR A 132 0.90 18.72 5.90
CA THR A 132 0.84 17.55 5.03
C THR A 132 2.23 16.99 4.75
N ILE A 133 2.37 15.66 4.83
CA ILE A 133 3.53 14.94 4.32
C ILE A 133 3.07 14.10 3.14
N LEU A 134 3.76 14.27 1.99
CA LEU A 134 3.58 13.51 0.76
C LEU A 134 4.80 12.64 0.47
N GLY A 135 4.64 11.57 -0.31
CA GLY A 135 5.76 10.75 -0.76
C GLY A 135 5.33 9.34 -1.13
N LYS A 136 6.29 8.41 -1.08
CA LYS A 136 6.08 6.98 -1.34
C LYS A 136 6.90 6.15 -0.35
N VAL A 137 6.40 4.96 0.00
CA VAL A 137 7.15 3.93 0.72
C VAL A 137 7.24 2.70 -0.17
N THR A 138 8.47 2.22 -0.39
CA THR A 138 8.70 0.93 -1.05
C THR A 138 8.64 -0.19 -0.02
N PRO A 139 8.10 -1.37 -0.38
CA PRO A 139 8.07 -2.53 0.50
C PRO A 139 9.46 -2.95 0.97
N SER A 140 9.54 -3.53 2.17
CA SER A 140 10.77 -4.08 2.74
C SER A 140 11.38 -5.16 1.84
N ALA A 141 12.66 -5.05 1.56
CA ALA A 141 13.38 -6.09 0.83
C ALA A 141 13.43 -7.43 1.60
N ALA A 142 13.36 -7.38 2.93
CA ALA A 142 13.37 -8.57 3.79
C ALA A 142 12.08 -9.40 3.70
N LEU A 143 10.94 -8.77 3.36
CA LEU A 143 9.66 -9.47 3.17
C LEU A 143 9.74 -10.53 2.06
N TRP A 144 10.63 -10.33 1.07
CA TRP A 144 10.67 -11.12 -0.16
C TRP A 144 11.89 -12.03 -0.28
N LYS A 145 12.62 -12.29 0.81
CA LYS A 145 13.85 -13.13 0.78
C LYS A 145 13.62 -14.55 0.24
N ASP A 146 12.41 -15.10 0.40
CA ASP A 146 12.05 -16.43 -0.10
C ASP A 146 11.62 -16.43 -1.58
N TYR A 147 11.44 -15.26 -2.17
CA TYR A 147 11.12 -15.07 -3.58
C TYR A 147 12.40 -14.87 -4.39
N ARG A 148 12.97 -15.96 -4.87
CA ARG A 148 14.33 -15.99 -5.47
C ARG A 148 14.46 -15.22 -6.77
N TYR A 149 13.36 -14.95 -7.47
CA TYR A 149 13.38 -14.30 -8.77
C TYR A 149 12.63 -12.99 -8.74
N THR A 150 13.24 -11.96 -9.34
CA THR A 150 12.64 -10.64 -9.50
C THR A 150 12.46 -10.35 -10.99
N MET A 151 11.26 -9.92 -11.36
CA MET A 151 10.87 -9.50 -12.70
C MET A 151 10.26 -8.11 -12.56
N GLU A 152 11.07 -7.05 -12.68
CA GLU A 152 10.71 -5.67 -12.34
C GLU A 152 10.20 -5.56 -10.88
N HIS A 153 8.90 -5.38 -10.67
CA HIS A 153 8.26 -5.31 -9.35
C HIS A 153 7.61 -6.63 -8.93
N LEU A 154 7.50 -7.61 -9.83
CA LEU A 154 7.00 -8.93 -9.54
C LEU A 154 8.11 -9.79 -8.94
N LYS A 155 7.90 -10.29 -7.74
CA LYS A 155 8.73 -11.32 -7.10
C LYS A 155 8.05 -12.67 -7.24
N ILE A 156 8.80 -13.72 -7.60
CA ILE A 156 8.26 -15.09 -7.71
C ILE A 156 9.19 -16.11 -7.07
N ARG A 157 8.61 -17.20 -6.54
CA ARG A 157 9.40 -18.26 -5.91
C ARG A 157 10.10 -19.17 -6.92
N ALA A 158 9.54 -19.35 -8.11
CA ALA A 158 10.07 -20.24 -9.14
C ALA A 158 9.86 -19.64 -10.55
N LYS A 159 10.85 -19.82 -11.44
CA LYS A 159 10.75 -19.52 -12.89
C LYS A 159 10.37 -20.75 -13.73
N THR A 160 10.31 -21.93 -13.10
CA THR A 160 9.98 -23.18 -13.76
C THR A 160 8.86 -23.87 -13.02
N LEU A 161 7.92 -24.46 -13.75
CA LEU A 161 6.80 -25.20 -13.25
C LEU A 161 6.75 -26.56 -13.97
N ASN A 162 6.66 -27.64 -13.22
CA ASN A 162 6.52 -28.97 -13.77
C ASN A 162 5.08 -29.46 -13.60
N MET A 163 4.36 -29.60 -14.71
CA MET A 163 3.00 -30.13 -14.73
C MET A 163 2.95 -31.66 -14.57
N GLY A 164 4.11 -32.35 -14.58
CA GLY A 164 4.16 -33.81 -14.53
C GLY A 164 3.57 -34.46 -15.79
N THR A 165 3.01 -35.67 -15.62
CA THR A 165 2.30 -36.35 -16.73
C THR A 165 0.92 -35.76 -16.93
N VAL A 166 0.56 -35.48 -18.18
CA VAL A 166 -0.72 -34.91 -18.62
C VAL A 166 -1.32 -35.75 -19.76
N THR A 167 -2.65 -35.81 -19.80
CA THR A 167 -3.41 -36.53 -20.85
C THR A 167 -4.51 -35.59 -21.40
N SER A 168 -5.09 -35.98 -22.53
CA SER A 168 -6.18 -35.22 -23.17
C SER A 168 -7.46 -35.10 -22.34
N THR A 169 -7.59 -35.86 -21.25
CA THR A 169 -8.77 -35.80 -20.37
C THR A 169 -8.50 -35.04 -19.06
N MET A 170 -7.30 -34.52 -18.89
CA MET A 170 -6.92 -33.85 -17.64
C MET A 170 -7.10 -32.34 -17.69
N HIS A 171 -7.71 -31.79 -16.63
CA HIS A 171 -7.56 -30.40 -16.26
C HIS A 171 -6.60 -30.28 -15.10
N LYS A 172 -5.57 -29.47 -15.23
CA LYS A 172 -4.57 -29.31 -14.19
C LYS A 172 -4.32 -27.83 -13.87
N VAL A 173 -4.27 -27.54 -12.59
CA VAL A 173 -4.01 -26.19 -12.07
C VAL A 173 -2.77 -26.24 -11.18
N GLU A 174 -1.79 -25.43 -11.50
CA GLU A 174 -0.56 -25.28 -10.71
C GLU A 174 -0.36 -23.81 -10.35
N ARG A 175 0.36 -23.58 -9.24
CA ARG A 175 0.52 -22.26 -8.65
C ARG A 175 2.00 -21.94 -8.44
N ILE A 176 2.38 -20.70 -8.78
CA ILE A 176 3.68 -20.13 -8.41
C ILE A 176 3.40 -18.98 -7.48
N ALA A 177 3.88 -19.04 -6.24
CA ALA A 177 3.75 -17.94 -5.30
C ALA A 177 4.48 -16.69 -5.85
N CYS A 178 3.80 -15.58 -5.79
CA CYS A 178 4.28 -14.29 -6.26
C CYS A 178 3.95 -13.17 -5.29
N ALA A 179 4.59 -12.02 -5.44
CA ALA A 179 4.34 -10.83 -4.65
C ALA A 179 4.60 -9.57 -5.46
N ASN A 180 3.85 -8.52 -5.19
CA ASN A 180 4.09 -7.19 -5.72
C ASN A 180 5.03 -6.43 -4.78
N ALA A 181 6.29 -6.30 -5.18
CA ALA A 181 7.30 -5.51 -4.46
C ALA A 181 7.39 -4.05 -4.96
N GLY A 182 6.44 -3.62 -5.77
CA GLY A 182 6.32 -2.24 -6.26
C GLY A 182 5.43 -1.37 -5.37
N SER A 183 5.30 -0.12 -5.77
CA SER A 183 4.48 0.90 -5.10
C SER A 183 3.16 1.21 -5.81
N ALA A 184 2.79 0.42 -6.83
CA ALA A 184 1.54 0.54 -7.58
C ALA A 184 0.89 -0.84 -7.73
N PRO A 185 -0.45 -0.91 -7.89
CA PRO A 185 -1.15 -2.16 -8.18
C PRO A 185 -0.58 -2.83 -9.43
N LEU A 186 -0.47 -4.17 -9.40
CA LEU A 186 0.16 -4.97 -10.44
C LEU A 186 -0.81 -6.05 -10.93
N LYS A 187 -1.15 -6.02 -12.21
CA LYS A 187 -1.94 -7.04 -12.89
C LYS A 187 -1.05 -7.78 -13.88
N ILE A 188 -0.89 -9.09 -13.67
CA ILE A 188 -0.04 -9.95 -14.51
C ILE A 188 -0.92 -10.85 -15.36
N GLY A 189 -0.56 -10.96 -16.63
CA GLY A 189 -1.14 -11.90 -17.58
C GLY A 189 -0.07 -12.55 -18.44
N ALA A 190 -0.50 -13.29 -19.45
CA ALA A 190 0.36 -13.78 -20.51
C ALA A 190 0.23 -12.91 -21.75
N VAL A 191 1.35 -12.66 -22.45
CA VAL A 191 1.33 -11.95 -23.72
C VAL A 191 0.50 -12.74 -24.75
N LYS A 192 -0.51 -12.09 -25.31
CA LYS A 192 -1.42 -12.69 -26.30
C LYS A 192 -0.62 -13.24 -27.49
N GLY A 193 -1.01 -14.43 -27.97
CA GLY A 193 -0.39 -15.10 -29.11
C GLY A 193 0.92 -15.85 -28.82
N PHE A 194 1.48 -15.75 -27.59
CA PHE A 194 2.65 -16.55 -27.18
C PHE A 194 2.30 -17.72 -26.27
N LEU A 195 1.05 -17.82 -25.84
CA LEU A 195 0.58 -18.90 -24.97
C LEU A 195 -0.14 -19.95 -25.83
N PRO A 196 0.22 -21.27 -25.73
CA PRO A 196 -0.54 -22.33 -26.39
C PRO A 196 -2.00 -22.34 -25.91
N GLU A 197 -2.94 -22.69 -26.78
CA GLU A 197 -4.39 -22.65 -26.49
C GLU A 197 -4.81 -23.56 -25.31
N PHE A 198 -4.02 -24.61 -25.03
CA PHE A 198 -4.24 -25.51 -23.91
C PHE A 198 -3.68 -24.99 -22.57
N LEU A 199 -3.02 -23.84 -22.56
CA LEU A 199 -2.53 -23.18 -21.34
C LEU A 199 -3.21 -21.85 -21.13
N SER A 200 -3.51 -21.53 -19.88
CA SER A 200 -3.89 -20.18 -19.46
C SER A 200 -3.07 -19.73 -18.27
N LEU A 201 -2.95 -18.41 -18.08
CA LEU A 201 -2.28 -17.79 -16.95
C LEU A 201 -3.10 -16.61 -16.44
N ARG A 202 -3.28 -16.56 -15.13
CA ARG A 202 -3.89 -15.44 -14.41
C ARG A 202 -3.21 -15.23 -13.06
N THR A 203 -3.43 -14.11 -12.43
CA THR A 203 -3.07 -13.89 -11.02
C THR A 203 -4.28 -14.14 -10.10
N GLU A 204 -3.98 -14.54 -8.88
CA GLU A 204 -4.95 -14.65 -7.79
C GLU A 204 -4.34 -13.99 -6.52
N PRO A 205 -4.88 -12.85 -6.04
CA PRO A 205 -5.98 -12.08 -6.64
C PRO A 205 -5.64 -11.50 -8.03
N GLU A 206 -6.66 -11.09 -8.80
CA GLU A 206 -6.50 -10.59 -10.17
C GLU A 206 -5.56 -9.38 -10.25
N VAL A 207 -5.59 -8.53 -9.24
CA VAL A 207 -4.69 -7.38 -9.05
C VAL A 207 -3.98 -7.58 -7.72
N LEU A 208 -2.66 -7.48 -7.74
CA LEU A 208 -1.82 -7.51 -6.54
C LEU A 208 -1.56 -6.06 -6.10
N GLU A 209 -2.08 -5.68 -4.95
CA GLU A 209 -1.76 -4.40 -4.35
C GLU A 209 -0.28 -4.32 -3.90
N PRO A 210 0.28 -3.13 -3.66
CA PRO A 210 1.62 -2.99 -3.10
C PRO A 210 1.82 -3.84 -1.84
N ALA A 211 2.95 -4.55 -1.77
CA ALA A 211 3.29 -5.51 -0.71
C ALA A 211 2.36 -6.73 -0.58
N GLN A 212 1.43 -6.94 -1.50
CA GLN A 212 0.53 -8.08 -1.48
C GLN A 212 1.18 -9.33 -2.09
N GLU A 213 0.99 -10.45 -1.40
CA GLU A 213 1.30 -11.80 -1.91
C GLU A 213 0.09 -12.39 -2.65
N GLY A 214 0.38 -13.30 -3.58
CA GLY A 214 -0.62 -14.03 -4.34
C GLY A 214 0.01 -15.18 -5.13
N PHE A 215 -0.68 -15.59 -6.18
CA PHE A 215 -0.22 -16.68 -7.03
C PHE A 215 -0.34 -16.34 -8.51
N LEU A 216 0.64 -16.74 -9.30
CA LEU A 216 0.46 -16.99 -10.72
C LEU A 216 -0.18 -18.36 -10.87
N ILE A 217 -1.39 -18.40 -11.39
CA ILE A 217 -2.16 -19.61 -11.64
C ILE A 217 -1.91 -20.01 -13.09
N VAL A 218 -1.38 -21.21 -13.30
CA VAL A 218 -1.23 -21.81 -14.62
C VAL A 218 -2.21 -22.97 -14.71
N GLU A 219 -3.14 -22.87 -15.67
CA GLU A 219 -4.15 -23.89 -15.91
C GLU A 219 -3.87 -24.58 -17.24
N LEU A 220 -3.97 -25.91 -17.23
CA LEU A 220 -3.86 -26.76 -18.42
C LEU A 220 -5.22 -27.38 -18.72
N ASP A 221 -5.67 -27.19 -19.95
CA ASP A 221 -6.85 -27.85 -20.50
C ASP A 221 -6.42 -28.97 -21.44
N GLY A 222 -6.50 -30.20 -20.97
CA GLY A 222 -6.07 -31.39 -21.72
C GLY A 222 -6.89 -31.63 -22.98
N GLU A 223 -8.15 -31.24 -23.04
CA GLU A 223 -9.00 -31.41 -24.21
C GLU A 223 -8.47 -30.63 -25.44
N LYS A 224 -7.69 -29.57 -25.18
CA LYS A 224 -7.03 -28.76 -26.20
C LYS A 224 -5.61 -29.21 -26.54
N LEU A 225 -5.12 -30.27 -25.89
CA LEU A 225 -3.83 -30.85 -26.28
C LEU A 225 -3.95 -31.45 -27.68
N SER A 226 -3.15 -30.91 -28.61
CA SER A 226 -2.97 -31.54 -29.94
C SER A 226 -2.27 -32.90 -29.81
N GLU A 227 -2.17 -33.69 -30.88
CA GLU A 227 -1.55 -35.03 -30.93
C GLU A 227 -0.06 -35.09 -30.52
N GLN A 228 0.46 -34.05 -29.85
CA GLN A 228 1.82 -34.01 -29.35
C GLN A 228 2.01 -34.98 -28.20
N LYS A 229 3.07 -35.80 -28.26
CA LYS A 229 3.42 -36.77 -27.19
C LYS A 229 4.86 -36.55 -26.71
N GLY A 230 5.13 -37.07 -25.51
CA GLY A 230 6.44 -37.03 -24.90
C GLY A 230 6.72 -35.75 -24.08
N GLN A 231 7.96 -35.60 -23.66
CA GLN A 231 8.37 -34.43 -22.84
C GLN A 231 8.36 -33.15 -23.68
N LYS A 232 7.68 -32.15 -23.17
CA LYS A 232 7.56 -30.82 -23.78
C LYS A 232 7.89 -29.73 -22.77
N SER A 233 8.41 -28.63 -23.29
CA SER A 233 8.65 -27.41 -22.50
C SER A 233 8.13 -26.19 -23.26
N PHE A 234 7.38 -25.36 -22.56
CA PHE A 234 6.78 -24.14 -23.10
C PHE A 234 7.25 -22.94 -22.31
N SER A 235 7.38 -21.83 -22.96
CA SER A 235 7.71 -20.54 -22.31
C SER A 235 6.46 -19.67 -22.27
N ILE A 236 6.10 -19.18 -21.09
CA ILE A 236 5.07 -18.17 -20.93
C ILE A 236 5.76 -16.83 -20.74
N LEU A 237 5.51 -15.91 -21.68
CA LEU A 237 5.96 -14.54 -21.58
C LEU A 237 4.93 -13.75 -20.79
N LEU A 238 5.34 -13.18 -19.66
CA LEU A 238 4.46 -12.40 -18.79
C LEU A 238 4.20 -11.01 -19.37
N ASP A 239 2.95 -10.58 -19.26
CA ASP A 239 2.46 -9.23 -19.54
C ASP A 239 2.16 -8.50 -18.21
N GLY A 240 2.09 -7.16 -18.26
CA GLY A 240 1.90 -6.32 -17.07
C GLY A 240 3.19 -5.92 -16.35
N ILE A 241 4.35 -6.39 -16.83
CA ILE A 241 5.69 -5.98 -16.38
C ILE A 241 6.58 -5.66 -17.58
N SER A 242 7.52 -4.74 -17.38
CA SER A 242 8.51 -4.35 -18.38
C SER A 242 9.81 -5.15 -18.26
N GLY A 243 10.74 -4.95 -19.20
CA GLY A 243 12.03 -5.59 -19.22
C GLY A 243 12.25 -6.51 -20.45
N ARG A 244 13.45 -7.10 -20.52
CA ARG A 244 13.79 -8.02 -21.62
C ARG A 244 12.93 -9.27 -21.56
N LEU A 245 12.68 -9.88 -22.73
CA LEU A 245 11.85 -11.08 -22.83
C LEU A 245 12.34 -12.22 -21.91
N SER A 246 13.65 -12.43 -21.84
CA SER A 246 14.28 -13.43 -20.95
C SER A 246 14.01 -13.18 -19.46
N ASP A 247 13.84 -11.92 -19.07
CA ASP A 247 13.71 -11.52 -17.67
C ASP A 247 12.30 -11.72 -17.16
N ARG A 248 11.30 -11.72 -18.05
CA ARG A 248 9.85 -11.88 -17.74
C ARG A 248 9.24 -13.15 -18.32
N THR A 249 10.04 -14.21 -18.45
CA THR A 249 9.60 -15.52 -18.95
C THR A 249 9.62 -16.56 -17.85
N ILE A 250 8.56 -17.35 -17.73
CA ILE A 250 8.49 -18.59 -16.94
C ILE A 250 8.44 -19.80 -17.88
N LYS A 251 8.99 -20.94 -17.42
CA LYS A 251 9.03 -22.18 -18.20
C LYS A 251 8.10 -23.21 -17.60
N ILE A 252 7.31 -23.84 -18.43
CA ILE A 252 6.40 -24.93 -18.05
C ILE A 252 6.92 -26.21 -18.73
N SER A 253 7.10 -27.26 -17.95
CA SER A 253 7.46 -28.60 -18.46
C SER A 253 6.36 -29.60 -18.16
N MET A 254 6.16 -30.58 -19.06
CA MET A 254 5.17 -31.64 -18.92
C MET A 254 5.56 -32.85 -19.75
N ASP A 255 5.03 -34.03 -19.41
CA ASP A 255 5.11 -35.27 -20.19
C ASP A 255 3.70 -35.64 -20.71
N ILE A 256 3.46 -35.45 -22.03
CA ILE A 256 2.18 -35.65 -22.67
C ILE A 256 2.07 -37.13 -23.12
N LYS A 257 1.02 -37.84 -22.68
CA LYS A 257 0.74 -39.25 -23.03
C LYS A 257 -0.50 -39.42 -23.83
#